data_28cfeaf11fe4b27d8760ab155957dea6
#
_entry.id   28cfeaf11fe4b27d8760ab155957dea6
#
_cell.length_a   1.000
_cell.length_b   1.000
_cell.length_c   1.000
_cell.angle_alpha   90.00
_cell.angle_beta   90.00
_cell.angle_gamma   90.00
#
_symmetry.space_group_name_H-M   'P 1'
#
loop_
_entity.id
_entity.type
_entity.pdbx_description
1 polymer ?
#
loop_
_entity_poly.entity_id
_entity_poly.type
_entity_poly.pdbx_seq_one_letter_code
_entity_poly.pdbx_strand_id
1 'polypeptide(L)'
;PRDWRDYVISEYDYSMSPMAAKLGIAPKDARLFMVADDRWKLVHCEGGLPPMLFDLKEDPDELNDLGRHLDYQEARKHGYAMLHDWALRCGQRTTLSTNEIVSNRGKSRRKGIVLGLAKESDAEAELLEKYTGKPPARPI
;
A
#
# COMPACT_ATOMS: atom_id res chain seq x y z
N PRO A 1 -13.28 23.20 15.29
CA PRO A 1 -13.58 21.99 14.58
C PRO A 1 -12.34 21.67 13.74
N ARG A 2 -11.72 20.54 13.97
CA ARG A 2 -10.66 20.08 13.09
C ARG A 2 -11.36 19.59 11.84
N ASP A 3 -11.03 20.15 10.68
CA ASP A 3 -11.34 19.54 9.40
C ASP A 3 -10.62 18.20 9.35
N TRP A 4 -11.30 17.18 9.84
CA TRP A 4 -10.83 15.80 9.74
C TRP A 4 -11.08 15.35 8.30
N ARG A 5 -10.38 14.33 7.87
CA ARG A 5 -10.46 13.82 6.51
C ARG A 5 -11.89 13.46 6.14
N ASP A 6 -12.31 13.85 4.94
CA ASP A 6 -13.63 13.50 4.39
C ASP A 6 -13.73 12.02 4.04
N TYR A 7 -12.59 11.34 3.89
CA TYR A 7 -12.50 9.91 3.59
C TYR A 7 -11.22 9.28 4.14
N VAL A 8 -11.20 7.96 4.25
CA VAL A 8 -10.04 7.15 4.64
C VAL A 8 -9.62 6.24 3.51
N ILE A 9 -8.31 5.94 3.44
CA ILE A 9 -7.73 5.02 2.47
C ILE A 9 -7.00 3.92 3.21
N SER A 10 -7.09 2.70 2.67
CA SER A 10 -6.26 1.56 3.06
C SER A 10 -5.76 0.83 1.81
N GLU A 11 -4.51 0.42 1.86
CA GLU A 11 -3.89 -0.40 0.82
C GLU A 11 -3.54 -1.77 1.40
N TYR A 12 -3.70 -2.80 0.59
CA TYR A 12 -3.29 -4.15 0.94
C TYR A 12 -2.61 -4.84 -0.23
N ASP A 13 -1.36 -5.21 -0.04
CA ASP A 13 -0.59 -6.04 -0.97
C ASP A 13 -0.68 -7.50 -0.52
N TYR A 14 -1.30 -8.35 -1.34
CA TYR A 14 -1.44 -9.77 -1.08
C TYR A 14 -0.59 -10.64 -2.03
N SER A 15 0.40 -10.05 -2.70
CA SER A 15 1.28 -10.74 -3.65
C SER A 15 2.00 -11.96 -3.06
N MET A 16 2.31 -11.90 -1.76
CA MET A 16 2.92 -13.00 -1.01
C MET A 16 1.90 -14.05 -0.53
N SER A 17 0.61 -13.79 -0.71
CA SER A 17 -0.45 -14.69 -0.26
C SER A 17 -0.65 -15.85 -1.25
N PRO A 18 -0.90 -17.08 -0.78
CA PRO A 18 -1.34 -18.18 -1.64
C PRO A 18 -2.62 -17.86 -2.44
N MET A 19 -3.39 -16.88 -1.98
CA MET A 19 -4.62 -16.43 -2.67
C MET A 19 -4.31 -15.83 -4.03
N ALA A 20 -3.24 -15.01 -4.16
CA ALA A 20 -2.84 -14.44 -5.46
C ALA A 20 -2.60 -15.55 -6.49
N ALA A 21 -1.90 -16.60 -6.12
CA ALA A 21 -1.64 -17.76 -6.99
C ALA A 21 -2.94 -18.52 -7.34
N LYS A 22 -3.82 -18.73 -6.35
CA LYS A 22 -5.11 -19.41 -6.58
C LYS A 22 -6.03 -18.64 -7.53
N LEU A 23 -5.99 -17.32 -7.48
CA LEU A 23 -6.75 -16.45 -8.37
C LEU A 23 -6.08 -16.23 -9.73
N GLY A 24 -4.86 -16.73 -9.94
CA GLY A 24 -4.09 -16.51 -11.15
C GLY A 24 -3.65 -15.05 -11.35
N ILE A 25 -3.56 -14.27 -10.27
CA ILE A 25 -3.19 -12.87 -10.30
C ILE A 25 -1.66 -12.75 -10.25
N ALA A 26 -1.10 -11.97 -11.17
CA ALA A 26 0.34 -11.72 -11.16
C ALA A 26 0.74 -10.90 -9.90
N PRO A 27 1.93 -11.12 -9.31
CA PRO A 27 2.34 -10.41 -8.10
C PRO A 27 2.25 -8.88 -8.19
N LYS A 28 2.55 -8.31 -9.35
CA LYS A 28 2.45 -6.86 -9.59
C LYS A 28 1.03 -6.31 -9.51
N ASP A 29 0.03 -7.17 -9.73
CA ASP A 29 -1.39 -6.82 -9.80
C ASP A 29 -2.16 -7.30 -8.54
N ALA A 30 -1.44 -7.89 -7.56
CA ALA A 30 -2.05 -8.46 -6.35
C ALA A 30 -2.19 -7.41 -5.24
N ARG A 31 -2.93 -6.34 -5.54
CA ARG A 31 -3.18 -5.22 -4.61
C ARG A 31 -4.65 -4.85 -4.54
N LEU A 32 -5.04 -4.38 -3.38
CA LEU A 32 -6.36 -3.83 -3.11
C LEU A 32 -6.21 -2.40 -2.60
N PHE A 33 -7.10 -1.53 -3.02
CA PHE A 33 -7.18 -0.15 -2.54
C PHE A 33 -8.61 0.10 -2.06
N MET A 34 -8.75 0.37 -0.78
CA MET A 34 -10.02 0.70 -0.16
C MET A 34 -10.10 2.20 0.08
N VAL A 35 -11.23 2.79 -0.25
CA VAL A 35 -11.63 4.12 0.17
C VAL A 35 -13.00 4.05 0.85
N ALA A 36 -13.15 4.76 1.95
CA ALA A 36 -14.44 4.89 2.62
C ALA A 36 -14.66 6.32 3.11
N ASP A 37 -15.87 6.83 2.89
CA ASP A 37 -16.39 8.05 3.49
C ASP A 37 -17.45 7.71 4.57
N ASP A 38 -18.33 8.64 4.87
CA ASP A 38 -19.40 8.46 5.87
C ASP A 38 -20.55 7.55 5.41
N ARG A 39 -20.59 7.19 4.12
CA ARG A 39 -21.62 6.34 3.55
C ARG A 39 -21.10 5.21 2.70
N TRP A 40 -20.14 5.47 1.81
CA TRP A 40 -19.72 4.53 0.79
C TRP A 40 -18.34 3.95 1.08
N LYS A 41 -18.20 2.64 0.93
CA LYS A 41 -16.91 1.95 0.94
C LYS A 41 -16.72 1.27 -0.40
N LEU A 42 -15.71 1.73 -1.14
CA LEU A 42 -15.27 1.11 -2.39
C LEU A 42 -13.96 0.37 -2.16
N VAL A 43 -13.88 -0.87 -2.63
CA VAL A 43 -12.63 -1.63 -2.71
C VAL A 43 -12.29 -1.86 -4.17
N HIS A 44 -11.25 -1.19 -4.66
CA HIS A 44 -10.69 -1.46 -5.96
C HIS A 44 -9.75 -2.66 -5.89
N CYS A 45 -9.96 -3.62 -6.79
CA CYS A 45 -9.14 -4.82 -6.90
C CYS A 45 -8.32 -4.73 -8.19
N GLU A 46 -7.00 -4.73 -8.09
CA GLU A 46 -6.16 -4.84 -9.29
C GLU A 46 -6.24 -6.25 -9.91
N GLY A 47 -5.62 -6.44 -11.06
CA GLY A 47 -5.62 -7.74 -11.73
C GLY A 47 -6.90 -8.08 -12.48
N GLY A 48 -7.74 -7.07 -12.78
CA GLY A 48 -8.98 -7.25 -13.55
C GLY A 48 -10.14 -7.85 -12.77
N LEU A 49 -10.03 -7.94 -11.46
CA LEU A 49 -11.13 -8.32 -10.60
C LEU A 49 -12.15 -7.17 -10.49
N PRO A 50 -13.45 -7.49 -10.38
CA PRO A 50 -14.47 -6.44 -10.20
C PRO A 50 -14.29 -5.75 -8.85
N PRO A 51 -14.62 -4.45 -8.77
CA PRO A 51 -14.62 -3.74 -7.50
C PRO A 51 -15.74 -4.24 -6.59
N MET A 52 -15.58 -4.06 -5.28
CA MET A 52 -16.65 -4.19 -4.30
C MET A 52 -17.11 -2.81 -3.85
N LEU A 53 -18.41 -2.66 -3.57
CA LEU A 53 -19.00 -1.44 -3.06
C LEU A 53 -20.01 -1.76 -1.96
N PHE A 54 -19.96 -1.03 -0.86
CA PHE A 54 -20.88 -1.19 0.26
C PHE A 54 -21.48 0.14 0.67
N ASP A 55 -22.78 0.14 1.02
CA ASP A 55 -23.49 1.28 1.61
C ASP A 55 -23.44 1.16 3.13
N LEU A 56 -22.49 1.78 3.79
CA LEU A 56 -22.26 1.65 5.23
C LEU A 56 -23.43 2.19 6.09
N LYS A 57 -24.35 2.98 5.50
CA LYS A 57 -25.54 3.48 6.21
C LYS A 57 -26.68 2.48 6.20
N GLU A 58 -26.90 1.81 5.07
CA GLU A 58 -27.97 0.82 4.92
C GLU A 58 -27.50 -0.60 5.27
N ASP A 59 -26.21 -0.86 5.13
CA ASP A 59 -25.60 -2.18 5.36
C ASP A 59 -24.26 -2.00 6.12
N PRO A 60 -24.29 -1.64 7.40
CA PRO A 60 -23.10 -1.42 8.21
C PRO A 60 -22.26 -2.69 8.43
N ASP A 61 -22.85 -3.88 8.24
CA ASP A 61 -22.17 -5.17 8.35
C ASP A 61 -21.53 -5.60 7.02
N GLU A 62 -21.69 -4.81 5.94
CA GLU A 62 -21.08 -5.05 4.62
C GLU A 62 -21.43 -6.43 4.01
N LEU A 63 -22.68 -6.87 4.17
CA LEU A 63 -23.14 -8.17 3.71
C LEU A 63 -23.57 -8.18 2.23
N ASN A 64 -23.85 -7.00 1.65
CA ASN A 64 -24.35 -6.86 0.29
C ASN A 64 -23.35 -6.08 -0.58
N ASP A 65 -22.61 -6.81 -1.42
CA ASP A 65 -21.70 -6.19 -2.40
C ASP A 65 -22.49 -5.62 -3.58
N LEU A 66 -22.50 -4.29 -3.68
CA LEU A 66 -23.14 -3.50 -4.73
C LEU A 66 -22.20 -3.18 -5.90
N GLY A 67 -20.96 -3.67 -5.86
CA GLY A 67 -19.90 -3.31 -6.79
C GLY A 67 -20.22 -3.60 -8.27
N ARG A 68 -21.10 -4.56 -8.55
CA ARG A 68 -21.51 -4.92 -9.92
C ARG A 68 -22.88 -4.39 -10.34
N HIS A 69 -23.64 -3.80 -9.41
CA HIS A 69 -24.98 -3.29 -9.71
C HIS A 69 -24.92 -1.99 -10.50
N LEU A 70 -25.66 -1.91 -11.59
CA LEU A 70 -25.68 -0.74 -12.47
C LEU A 70 -26.24 0.50 -11.79
N ASP A 71 -27.21 0.32 -10.90
CA ASP A 71 -27.88 1.41 -10.19
C ASP A 71 -26.93 2.20 -9.26
N TYR A 72 -25.79 1.59 -8.88
CA TYR A 72 -24.79 2.21 -8.00
C TYR A 72 -23.57 2.75 -8.74
N GLN A 73 -23.69 2.98 -10.05
CA GLN A 73 -22.58 3.49 -10.87
C GLN A 73 -22.05 4.84 -10.36
N GLU A 74 -22.93 5.72 -9.93
CA GLU A 74 -22.52 7.04 -9.41
C GLU A 74 -21.76 6.91 -8.08
N ALA A 75 -22.20 6.02 -7.19
CA ALA A 75 -21.47 5.75 -5.95
C ALA A 75 -20.07 5.18 -6.23
N ARG A 76 -19.94 4.28 -7.21
CA ARG A 76 -18.61 3.80 -7.66
C ARG A 76 -17.74 4.92 -8.21
N LYS A 77 -18.29 5.78 -9.07
CA LYS A 77 -17.57 6.96 -9.62
C LYS A 77 -17.08 7.87 -8.49
N HIS A 78 -17.91 8.11 -7.50
CA HIS A 78 -17.56 8.89 -6.32
C HIS A 78 -16.36 8.26 -5.58
N GLY A 79 -16.41 6.98 -5.28
CA GLY A 79 -15.30 6.26 -4.66
C GLY A 79 -14.01 6.33 -5.49
N TYR A 80 -14.11 6.12 -6.80
CA TYR A 80 -12.94 6.22 -7.70
C TYR A 80 -12.39 7.65 -7.79
N ALA A 81 -13.24 8.68 -7.70
CA ALA A 81 -12.77 10.07 -7.66
C ALA A 81 -11.92 10.35 -6.41
N MET A 82 -12.33 9.84 -5.25
CA MET A 82 -11.56 9.94 -4.01
C MET A 82 -10.23 9.18 -4.10
N LEU A 83 -10.23 7.96 -4.64
CA LEU A 83 -8.99 7.18 -4.86
C LEU A 83 -8.04 7.90 -5.83
N HIS A 84 -8.57 8.49 -6.89
CA HIS A 84 -7.78 9.23 -7.87
C HIS A 84 -7.16 10.47 -7.25
N ASP A 85 -7.93 11.27 -6.51
CA ASP A 85 -7.42 12.45 -5.80
C ASP A 85 -6.29 12.07 -4.81
N TRP A 86 -6.49 11.00 -4.05
CA TRP A 86 -5.46 10.48 -3.15
C TRP A 86 -4.21 10.00 -3.90
N ALA A 87 -4.37 9.24 -4.98
CA ALA A 87 -3.24 8.70 -5.76
C ALA A 87 -2.38 9.80 -6.38
N LEU A 88 -3.02 10.88 -6.87
CA LEU A 88 -2.28 12.04 -7.39
C LEU A 88 -1.47 12.76 -6.31
N ARG A 89 -1.96 12.77 -5.07
CA ARG A 89 -1.25 13.38 -3.93
C ARG A 89 -0.17 12.49 -3.36
N CYS A 90 -0.34 11.17 -3.39
CA CYS A 90 0.60 10.22 -2.80
C CYS A 90 1.99 10.27 -3.42
N GLY A 91 2.07 10.45 -4.74
CA GLY A 91 3.34 10.57 -5.46
C GLY A 91 4.16 11.82 -5.12
N GLN A 92 3.56 12.81 -4.44
CA GLN A 92 4.20 14.08 -4.07
C GLN A 92 4.62 14.15 -2.60
N ARG A 93 4.33 13.12 -1.80
CA ARG A 93 4.64 13.10 -0.37
C ARG A 93 6.01 12.50 -0.09
N THR A 94 7.03 13.21 -0.49
CA THR A 94 8.29 13.10 0.22
C THR A 94 8.26 14.13 1.35
N THR A 95 8.38 13.68 2.58
CA THR A 95 8.54 14.55 3.76
C THR A 95 9.88 15.30 3.74
N LEU A 96 10.74 14.94 2.80
CA LEU A 96 12.06 15.51 2.57
C LEU A 96 12.11 16.07 1.16
N SER A 97 12.75 17.24 1.00
CA SER A 97 13.05 17.78 -0.33
C SER A 97 14.04 16.87 -1.07
N THR A 98 14.08 16.96 -2.40
CA THR A 98 15.04 16.22 -3.22
C THR A 98 16.47 16.48 -2.75
N ASN A 99 16.81 17.72 -2.39
CA ASN A 99 18.14 18.07 -1.90
C ASN A 99 18.49 17.40 -0.58
N GLU A 100 17.54 17.32 0.36
CA GLU A 100 17.71 16.60 1.62
C GLU A 100 17.86 15.11 1.40
N ILE A 101 17.09 14.52 0.48
CA ILE A 101 17.22 13.10 0.11
C ILE A 101 18.62 12.84 -0.46
N VAL A 102 19.05 13.65 -1.42
CA VAL A 102 20.39 13.53 -2.04
C VAL A 102 21.50 13.71 -1.01
N SER A 103 21.39 14.73 -0.14
CA SER A 103 22.40 14.99 0.90
C SER A 103 22.45 13.89 1.97
N ASN A 104 21.37 13.16 2.17
CA ASN A 104 21.27 12.08 3.16
C ASN A 104 21.54 10.69 2.59
N ARG A 105 21.75 10.58 1.27
CA ARG A 105 22.14 9.32 0.65
C ARG A 105 23.43 8.79 1.27
N GLY A 106 23.42 7.53 1.68
CA GLY A 106 24.60 6.89 2.30
C GLY A 106 24.87 7.29 3.76
N LYS A 107 24.17 8.30 4.29
CA LYS A 107 24.31 8.72 5.71
C LYS A 107 23.39 7.94 6.66
N SER A 108 22.46 7.17 6.15
CA SER A 108 21.57 6.38 7.02
C SER A 108 22.42 5.41 7.82
N ARG A 109 22.47 5.65 9.11
CA ARG A 109 23.13 4.74 10.04
C ARG A 109 22.37 3.42 10.04
N ARG A 110 22.97 2.36 9.42
CA ARG A 110 22.78 0.95 9.74
C ARG A 110 21.40 0.50 10.18
N LYS A 111 20.35 0.97 9.56
CA LYS A 111 19.01 0.43 9.78
C LYS A 111 18.45 -0.04 8.45
N GLY A 112 19.23 -0.92 7.80
CA GLY A 112 18.66 -1.77 6.76
C GLY A 112 18.09 -2.98 7.45
N ILE A 113 16.84 -3.30 7.20
CA ILE A 113 16.31 -4.62 7.49
C ILE A 113 16.93 -5.53 6.42
N VAL A 114 17.92 -6.33 6.80
CA VAL A 114 18.40 -7.42 5.94
C VAL A 114 17.35 -8.51 6.03
N LEU A 115 16.46 -8.54 5.06
CA LEU A 115 15.50 -9.62 4.93
C LEU A 115 16.14 -10.74 4.12
N GLY A 116 16.52 -11.81 4.82
CA GLY A 116 16.61 -13.11 4.20
C GLY A 116 17.89 -13.44 3.43
N LEU A 117 19.06 -12.97 3.83
CA LEU A 117 20.32 -13.57 3.38
C LEU A 117 20.56 -14.85 4.17
N ALA A 118 20.36 -16.00 3.52
CA ALA A 118 20.61 -17.29 4.13
C ALA A 118 22.12 -17.64 4.19
N LYS A 119 22.94 -17.01 3.34
CA LYS A 119 24.40 -17.21 3.26
C LYS A 119 25.07 -15.87 2.88
N GLU A 120 26.27 -15.67 3.43
CA GLU A 120 27.13 -14.53 3.09
C GLU A 120 27.45 -14.42 1.59
N SER A 121 27.50 -15.58 0.90
CA SER A 121 27.70 -15.68 -0.55
C SER A 121 26.56 -15.06 -1.39
N ASP A 122 25.40 -14.82 -0.78
CA ASP A 122 24.22 -14.30 -1.47
C ASP A 122 24.17 -12.77 -1.40
N ALA A 123 25.13 -12.14 -0.70
CA ALA A 123 25.24 -10.70 -0.59
C ALA A 123 26.23 -10.14 -1.62
N GLU A 124 25.89 -9.00 -2.21
CA GLU A 124 26.83 -8.26 -3.05
C GLU A 124 28.07 -7.84 -2.23
N ALA A 125 29.26 -7.95 -2.84
CA ALA A 125 30.52 -7.64 -2.18
C ALA A 125 30.55 -6.24 -1.54
N GLU A 126 29.95 -5.25 -2.19
CA GLU A 126 29.81 -3.88 -1.67
C GLU A 126 28.98 -3.82 -0.37
N LEU A 127 27.94 -4.64 -0.26
CA LEU A 127 27.14 -4.75 0.97
C LEU A 127 27.92 -5.43 2.08
N LEU A 128 28.68 -6.49 1.77
CA LEU A 128 29.53 -7.17 2.74
C LEU A 128 30.62 -6.25 3.28
N GLU A 129 31.31 -5.51 2.42
CA GLU A 129 32.32 -4.53 2.83
C GLU A 129 31.74 -3.43 3.71
N LYS A 130 30.53 -2.98 3.42
CA LYS A 130 29.83 -1.98 4.22
C LYS A 130 29.44 -2.48 5.61
N TYR A 131 29.23 -3.76 5.81
CA TYR A 131 28.77 -4.37 7.06
C TYR A 131 29.85 -5.20 7.78
N THR A 132 30.84 -5.74 7.10
CA THR A 132 32.02 -6.37 7.69
C THR A 132 32.98 -5.30 8.24
N GLY A 133 33.62 -5.57 9.34
CA GLY A 133 34.54 -4.62 9.99
C GLY A 133 33.89 -3.62 10.93
N LYS A 134 32.63 -3.77 11.27
CA LYS A 134 31.95 -2.95 12.28
C LYS A 134 31.86 -3.69 13.61
N PRO A 135 32.06 -2.99 14.75
CA PRO A 135 31.96 -3.62 16.04
C PRO A 135 30.56 -4.24 16.24
N PRO A 136 30.44 -5.37 16.92
CA PRO A 136 29.17 -6.00 17.19
C PRO A 136 28.23 -5.01 17.88
N ALA A 137 26.94 -5.12 17.60
CA ALA A 137 25.91 -4.31 18.26
C ALA A 137 26.05 -4.50 19.77
N ARG A 138 25.99 -3.39 20.51
CA ARG A 138 25.97 -3.48 21.98
C ARG A 138 24.75 -4.32 22.36
N PRO A 139 24.91 -5.28 23.29
CA PRO A 139 23.75 -5.96 23.85
C PRO A 139 22.83 -4.92 24.51
N ILE A 140 21.55 -5.11 24.33
CA ILE A 140 20.47 -4.33 24.93
C ILE A 140 20.45 -4.62 26.44
#